data_d4df2261995911f14af2d1accecf70cf
#
_entry.id   d4df2261995911f14af2d1accecf70cf
#
_cell.length_a   1.000
_cell.length_b   1.000
_cell.length_c   1.000
_cell.angle_alpha   90.00
_cell.angle_beta   90.00
_cell.angle_gamma   90.00
#
_symmetry.space_group_name_H-M   'P 1'
#
loop_
_entity.id
_entity.type
_entity.pdbx_description
1 polymer ?
#
loop_
_entity_poly.entity_id
_entity_poly.type
_entity_poly.pdbx_seq_one_letter_code
_entity_poly.pdbx_strand_id
1 'polypeptide(L)'
;MKSNFKEFLLRELNEVRKELIETASKIKLPEYDWHPRLDMKSAKDLLVEICGCEVWINTLMKGKLIQWDEAEAKVKGEDLQSILNELDNARKETIDFLNSKTNEELFNPIENLPQDIKDYWKGDIIPAEAIEFTLRHEYYHLGQLIYNRWLLGYNPYKE
;
A
#
# COMPACT_ATOMS: atom_id res chain seq x y z
N MET A 1 20.61 7.87 -21.23
CA MET A 1 19.15 7.80 -21.07
C MET A 1 18.79 8.45 -19.74
N LYS A 2 18.06 9.58 -19.73
CA LYS A 2 17.48 10.08 -18.48
C LYS A 2 16.40 9.10 -18.07
N SER A 3 16.61 8.35 -17.01
CA SER A 3 15.57 7.51 -16.40
C SER A 3 14.38 8.41 -16.11
N ASN A 4 13.24 8.13 -16.70
CA ASN A 4 12.00 8.83 -16.38
C ASN A 4 11.58 8.36 -15.00
N PHE A 5 11.64 9.24 -14.00
CA PHE A 5 11.36 8.91 -12.60
C PHE A 5 9.94 8.37 -12.43
N LYS A 6 8.98 8.92 -13.15
CA LYS A 6 7.61 8.42 -13.20
C LYS A 6 7.51 6.98 -13.71
N GLU A 7 8.27 6.63 -14.77
CA GLU A 7 8.32 5.25 -15.28
C GLU A 7 8.94 4.30 -14.25
N PHE A 8 9.95 4.77 -13.52
CA PHE A 8 10.52 4.01 -12.41
C PHE A 8 9.47 3.72 -11.34
N LEU A 9 8.74 4.74 -10.84
CA LEU A 9 7.70 4.55 -9.83
C LEU A 9 6.60 3.62 -10.31
N LEU A 10 6.12 3.76 -11.55
CA LEU A 10 5.11 2.89 -12.14
C LEU A 10 5.55 1.43 -12.19
N ARG A 11 6.79 1.18 -12.56
CA ARG A 11 7.34 -0.18 -12.57
C ARG A 11 7.38 -0.77 -11.16
N GLU A 12 7.96 -0.05 -10.18
CA GLU A 12 8.07 -0.53 -8.81
C GLU A 12 6.69 -0.80 -8.17
N LEU A 13 5.71 0.10 -8.40
CA LEU A 13 4.33 -0.08 -7.95
C LEU A 13 3.69 -1.36 -8.51
N ASN A 14 3.93 -1.64 -9.78
CA ASN A 14 3.40 -2.85 -10.43
C ASN A 14 4.09 -4.12 -9.94
N GLU A 15 5.42 -4.09 -9.75
CA GLU A 15 6.18 -5.27 -9.31
C GLU A 15 5.81 -5.66 -7.87
N VAL A 16 5.78 -4.72 -6.92
CA VAL A 16 5.40 -5.04 -5.53
C VAL A 16 3.96 -5.55 -5.44
N ARG A 17 3.02 -4.94 -6.17
CA ARG A 17 1.63 -5.38 -6.20
C ARG A 17 1.48 -6.78 -6.78
N LYS A 18 2.18 -7.08 -7.85
CA LYS A 18 2.20 -8.41 -8.46
C LYS A 18 2.66 -9.45 -7.44
N GLU A 19 3.77 -9.19 -6.75
CA GLU A 19 4.32 -10.09 -5.73
C GLU A 19 3.35 -10.26 -4.53
N LEU A 20 2.71 -9.16 -4.10
CA LEU A 20 1.68 -9.20 -3.06
C LEU A 20 0.51 -10.10 -3.46
N ILE A 21 -0.05 -9.90 -4.67
CA ILE A 21 -1.20 -10.69 -5.15
C ILE A 21 -0.81 -12.16 -5.32
N GLU A 22 0.36 -12.46 -5.89
CA GLU A 22 0.86 -13.83 -6.01
C GLU A 22 1.02 -14.51 -4.65
N THR A 23 1.49 -13.79 -3.63
CA THR A 23 1.61 -14.29 -2.26
C THR A 23 0.26 -14.48 -1.62
N ALA A 24 -0.62 -13.48 -1.71
CA ALA A 24 -1.95 -13.51 -1.10
C ALA A 24 -2.86 -14.58 -1.72
N SER A 25 -2.79 -14.79 -3.05
CA SER A 25 -3.60 -15.81 -3.74
C SER A 25 -3.35 -17.24 -3.29
N LYS A 26 -2.23 -17.49 -2.62
CA LYS A 26 -1.87 -18.81 -2.06
C LYS A 26 -2.37 -19.00 -0.62
N ILE A 27 -2.96 -17.97 0.00
CA ILE A 27 -3.52 -18.06 1.35
C ILE A 27 -4.81 -18.85 1.32
N LYS A 28 -4.93 -19.86 2.16
CA LYS A 28 -6.15 -20.66 2.31
C LYS A 28 -7.09 -20.01 3.33
N LEU A 29 -8.39 -20.23 3.18
CA LEU A 29 -9.39 -19.61 4.06
C LEU A 29 -9.10 -19.76 5.57
N PRO A 30 -8.67 -20.92 6.10
CA PRO A 30 -8.36 -21.01 7.53
C PRO A 30 -7.14 -20.20 7.97
N GLU A 31 -6.27 -19.81 7.02
CA GLU A 31 -5.04 -19.06 7.27
C GLU A 31 -5.27 -17.56 7.24
N TYR A 32 -6.36 -17.11 6.64
CA TYR A 32 -6.65 -15.71 6.39
C TYR A 32 -6.81 -14.90 7.67
N ASP A 33 -7.55 -15.44 8.65
CA ASP A 33 -7.76 -14.82 9.95
C ASP A 33 -6.81 -15.37 11.05
N TRP A 34 -5.83 -16.19 10.66
CA TRP A 34 -4.89 -16.77 11.61
C TRP A 34 -3.88 -15.75 12.10
N HIS A 35 -3.72 -15.61 13.41
CA HIS A 35 -2.74 -14.76 14.07
C HIS A 35 -1.56 -15.63 14.54
N PRO A 36 -0.30 -15.33 14.16
CA PRO A 36 0.88 -16.02 14.68
C PRO A 36 0.98 -15.96 16.20
N ARG A 37 0.57 -14.83 16.77
CA ARG A 37 0.39 -14.56 18.20
C ARG A 37 -0.76 -13.58 18.36
N LEU A 38 -1.31 -13.48 19.58
CA LEU A 38 -2.44 -12.58 19.89
C LEU A 38 -2.21 -11.11 19.55
N ASP A 39 -0.95 -10.67 19.59
CA ASP A 39 -0.50 -9.30 19.34
C ASP A 39 0.08 -9.09 17.92
N MET A 40 0.04 -10.11 17.07
CA MET A 40 0.51 -10.04 15.69
C MET A 40 -0.68 -10.00 14.72
N LYS A 41 -0.46 -9.36 13.60
CA LYS A 41 -1.47 -9.20 12.55
C LYS A 41 -1.67 -10.51 11.77
N SER A 42 -2.93 -10.82 11.47
CA SER A 42 -3.31 -11.86 10.51
C SER A 42 -3.02 -11.43 9.07
N ALA A 43 -3.15 -12.35 8.12
CA ALA A 43 -3.04 -12.01 6.70
C ALA A 43 -4.11 -10.97 6.29
N LYS A 44 -5.33 -11.10 6.82
CA LYS A 44 -6.42 -10.12 6.63
C LYS A 44 -6.02 -8.73 7.11
N ASP A 45 -5.54 -8.62 8.34
CA ASP A 45 -5.16 -7.34 8.94
C ASP A 45 -4.06 -6.65 8.13
N LEU A 46 -3.07 -7.42 7.65
CA LEU A 46 -1.98 -6.91 6.82
C LEU A 46 -2.49 -6.39 5.48
N LEU A 47 -3.38 -7.10 4.80
CA LEU A 47 -3.96 -6.68 3.52
C LEU A 47 -4.87 -5.46 3.68
N VAL A 48 -5.66 -5.38 4.76
CA VAL A 48 -6.47 -4.21 5.10
C VAL A 48 -5.58 -2.99 5.33
N GLU A 49 -4.49 -3.14 6.08
CA GLU A 49 -3.56 -2.05 6.36
C GLU A 49 -2.83 -1.55 5.10
N ILE A 50 -2.39 -2.46 4.22
CA ILE A 50 -1.79 -2.09 2.93
C ILE A 50 -2.79 -1.27 2.11
N CYS A 51 -4.03 -1.72 2.01
CA CYS A 51 -5.09 -1.03 1.28
C CYS A 51 -5.40 0.33 1.91
N GLY A 52 -5.58 0.38 3.23
CA GLY A 52 -5.83 1.60 4.00
C GLY A 52 -4.73 2.64 3.81
N CYS A 53 -3.46 2.21 3.82
CA CYS A 53 -2.32 3.08 3.55
C CYS A 53 -2.43 3.74 2.17
N GLU A 54 -2.70 2.97 1.13
CA GLU A 54 -2.81 3.51 -0.23
C GLU A 54 -4.02 4.44 -0.38
N VAL A 55 -5.16 4.13 0.24
CA VAL A 55 -6.34 5.02 0.31
C VAL A 55 -6.00 6.32 1.02
N TRP A 56 -5.25 6.25 2.13
CA TRP A 56 -4.79 7.42 2.87
C TRP A 56 -3.89 8.30 2.02
N ILE A 57 -2.88 7.73 1.36
CA ILE A 57 -1.95 8.45 0.48
C ILE A 57 -2.69 9.05 -0.73
N ASN A 58 -3.61 8.32 -1.36
CA ASN A 58 -4.41 8.82 -2.47
C ASN A 58 -5.26 10.05 -2.06
N THR A 59 -5.76 10.05 -0.82
CA THR A 59 -6.52 11.18 -0.28
C THR A 59 -5.60 12.37 -0.01
N LEU A 60 -4.42 12.13 0.55
CA LEU A 60 -3.39 13.13 0.82
C LEU A 60 -2.91 13.81 -0.48
N MET A 61 -2.62 13.03 -1.52
CA MET A 61 -2.19 13.56 -2.83
C MET A 61 -3.24 14.45 -3.51
N LYS A 62 -4.52 14.31 -3.13
CA LYS A 62 -5.62 15.18 -3.58
C LYS A 62 -5.79 16.45 -2.71
N GLY A 63 -4.85 16.71 -1.79
CA GLY A 63 -4.93 17.84 -0.83
C GLY A 63 -6.05 17.69 0.20
N LYS A 64 -6.48 16.46 0.47
CA LYS A 64 -7.51 16.14 1.46
C LYS A 64 -6.89 15.34 2.60
N LEU A 65 -7.47 15.44 3.77
CA LEU A 65 -7.06 14.66 4.93
C LEU A 65 -8.18 13.75 5.38
N ILE A 66 -7.81 12.51 5.69
CA ILE A 66 -8.58 11.59 6.52
C ILE A 66 -7.64 11.02 7.58
N GLN A 67 -8.17 10.61 8.72
CA GLN A 67 -7.37 9.91 9.71
C GLN A 67 -7.03 8.51 9.22
N TRP A 68 -5.97 7.92 9.78
CA TRP A 68 -5.51 6.59 9.37
C TRP A 68 -6.59 5.52 9.56
N ASP A 69 -7.23 5.52 10.72
CA ASP A 69 -8.34 4.61 11.05
C ASP A 69 -9.57 4.81 10.15
N GLU A 70 -9.84 6.04 9.71
CA GLU A 70 -10.88 6.30 8.71
C GLU A 70 -10.52 5.73 7.33
N ALA A 71 -9.23 5.73 6.97
CA ALA A 71 -8.78 5.14 5.71
C ALA A 71 -8.90 3.61 5.74
N GLU A 72 -8.48 2.97 6.84
CA GLU A 72 -8.67 1.53 7.04
C GLU A 72 -10.17 1.15 7.09
N ALA A 73 -11.00 1.94 7.74
CA ALA A 73 -12.45 1.70 7.81
C ALA A 73 -13.17 1.81 6.46
N LYS A 74 -12.53 2.40 5.44
CA LYS A 74 -13.05 2.39 4.06
C LYS A 74 -12.84 1.05 3.37
N VAL A 75 -11.89 0.26 3.82
CA VAL A 75 -11.64 -1.09 3.30
C VAL A 75 -12.71 -2.02 3.86
N LYS A 76 -13.64 -2.42 3.00
CA LYS A 76 -14.85 -3.17 3.39
C LYS A 76 -14.78 -4.65 3.02
N GLY A 77 -13.69 -5.09 2.42
CA GLY A 77 -13.53 -6.47 2.00
C GLY A 77 -13.59 -7.45 3.18
N GLU A 78 -14.61 -8.30 3.21
CA GLU A 78 -14.78 -9.31 4.26
C GLU A 78 -14.00 -10.58 3.96
N ASP A 79 -13.80 -10.89 2.70
CA ASP A 79 -13.05 -12.05 2.21
C ASP A 79 -11.82 -11.63 1.39
N LEU A 80 -10.94 -12.59 1.13
CA LEU A 80 -9.70 -12.37 0.40
C LEU A 80 -9.93 -11.71 -0.97
N GLN A 81 -10.91 -12.20 -1.74
CA GLN A 81 -11.14 -11.70 -3.09
C GLN A 81 -11.63 -10.25 -3.09
N SER A 82 -12.52 -9.91 -2.16
CA SER A 82 -13.02 -8.53 -2.02
C SER A 82 -11.91 -7.57 -1.61
N ILE A 83 -11.01 -7.96 -0.70
CA ILE A 83 -9.86 -7.12 -0.33
C ILE A 83 -8.87 -6.96 -1.50
N LEU A 84 -8.60 -8.03 -2.26
CA LEU A 84 -7.76 -7.92 -3.46
C LEU A 84 -8.35 -6.95 -4.50
N ASN A 85 -9.66 -6.96 -4.68
CA ASN A 85 -10.34 -6.00 -5.56
C ASN A 85 -10.21 -4.55 -5.05
N GLU A 86 -10.28 -4.33 -3.74
CA GLU A 86 -10.10 -3.00 -3.14
C GLU A 86 -8.66 -2.51 -3.26
N LEU A 87 -7.69 -3.40 -3.09
CA LEU A 87 -6.27 -3.11 -3.35
C LEU A 87 -6.03 -2.69 -4.80
N ASP A 88 -6.65 -3.37 -5.76
CA ASP A 88 -6.55 -3.02 -7.18
C ASP A 88 -7.18 -1.66 -7.47
N ASN A 89 -8.33 -1.36 -6.87
CA ASN A 89 -8.98 -0.06 -7.01
C ASN A 89 -8.13 1.09 -6.43
N ALA A 90 -7.57 0.91 -5.23
CA ALA A 90 -6.69 1.90 -4.61
C ALA A 90 -5.43 2.13 -5.48
N ARG A 91 -4.82 1.05 -6.00
CA ARG A 91 -3.67 1.11 -6.90
C ARG A 91 -3.99 1.83 -8.20
N LYS A 92 -5.16 1.59 -8.78
CA LYS A 92 -5.60 2.28 -9.97
C LYS A 92 -5.67 3.79 -9.75
N GLU A 93 -6.18 4.26 -8.62
CA GLU A 93 -6.19 5.69 -8.28
C GLU A 93 -4.78 6.27 -8.21
N THR A 94 -3.82 5.55 -7.60
CA THR A 94 -2.41 5.95 -7.54
C THR A 94 -1.80 6.07 -8.93
N ILE A 95 -2.05 5.08 -9.79
CA ILE A 95 -1.54 5.07 -11.18
C ILE A 95 -2.18 6.19 -12.00
N ASP A 96 -3.48 6.42 -11.87
CA ASP A 96 -4.21 7.49 -12.57
C ASP A 96 -3.67 8.87 -12.14
N PHE A 97 -3.40 9.05 -10.82
CA PHE A 97 -2.74 10.26 -10.33
C PHE A 97 -1.36 10.44 -10.95
N LEU A 98 -0.49 9.43 -10.91
CA LEU A 98 0.82 9.46 -11.53
C LEU A 98 0.76 9.81 -13.01
N ASN A 99 -0.17 9.21 -13.74
CA ASN A 99 -0.35 9.46 -15.18
C ASN A 99 -0.80 10.89 -15.48
N SER A 100 -1.53 11.51 -14.57
CA SER A 100 -1.99 12.90 -14.69
C SER A 100 -0.89 13.95 -14.47
N LYS A 101 0.28 13.56 -13.91
CA LYS A 101 1.37 14.46 -13.52
C LYS A 101 2.57 14.39 -14.47
N THR A 102 3.25 15.50 -14.65
CA THR A 102 4.61 15.54 -15.22
C THR A 102 5.64 15.11 -14.18
N ASN A 103 6.87 14.80 -14.61
CA ASN A 103 7.95 14.52 -13.66
C ASN A 103 8.24 15.69 -12.71
N GLU A 104 8.13 16.94 -13.18
CA GLU A 104 8.37 18.12 -12.36
C GLU A 104 7.29 18.30 -11.31
N GLU A 105 6.02 18.07 -11.64
CA GLU A 105 4.90 18.17 -10.71
C GLU A 105 4.98 17.15 -9.57
N LEU A 106 5.65 16.02 -9.77
CA LEU A 106 5.85 15.02 -8.71
C LEU A 106 6.78 15.53 -7.59
N PHE A 107 7.55 16.58 -7.85
CA PHE A 107 8.46 17.19 -6.87
C PHE A 107 7.93 18.54 -6.32
N ASN A 108 6.75 18.96 -6.72
CA ASN A 108 6.11 20.14 -6.13
C ASN A 108 5.39 19.76 -4.84
N PRO A 109 5.49 20.57 -3.77
CA PRO A 109 4.78 20.32 -2.52
C PRO A 109 3.27 20.17 -2.71
N ILE A 110 2.67 19.23 -1.99
CA ILE A 110 1.22 19.10 -1.93
C ILE A 110 0.67 20.27 -1.11
N GLU A 111 -0.20 21.05 -1.73
CA GLU A 111 -0.76 22.26 -1.13
C GLU A 111 -1.84 21.91 -0.07
N ASN A 112 -2.07 22.85 0.85
CA ASN A 112 -3.15 22.83 1.84
C ASN A 112 -3.12 21.65 2.82
N LEU A 113 -1.95 21.05 3.05
CA LEU A 113 -1.81 20.02 4.07
C LEU A 113 -1.79 20.63 5.48
N PRO A 114 -2.50 20.01 6.44
CA PRO A 114 -2.46 20.40 7.84
C PRO A 114 -1.05 20.32 8.45
N GLN A 115 -0.81 21.14 9.49
CA GLN A 115 0.50 21.23 10.11
C GLN A 115 0.94 19.92 10.79
N ASP A 116 0.03 19.20 11.43
CA ASP A 116 0.30 17.90 12.06
C ASP A 116 0.82 16.84 11.06
N ILE A 117 0.32 16.85 9.84
CA ILE A 117 0.83 15.99 8.76
C ILE A 117 2.23 16.41 8.35
N LYS A 118 2.48 17.72 8.19
CA LYS A 118 3.82 18.24 7.88
C LYS A 118 4.82 17.93 9.00
N ASP A 119 4.39 18.00 10.26
CA ASP A 119 5.20 17.65 11.43
C ASP A 119 5.56 16.16 11.44
N TYR A 120 4.60 15.28 11.13
CA TYR A 120 4.84 13.85 10.99
C TYR A 120 5.89 13.53 9.90
N TRP A 121 5.78 14.19 8.74
CA TRP A 121 6.69 14.03 7.61
C TRP A 121 7.98 14.86 7.73
N LYS A 122 8.09 15.70 8.78
CA LYS A 122 9.22 16.61 9.03
C LYS A 122 9.45 17.65 7.91
N GLY A 123 8.38 18.10 7.30
CA GLY A 123 8.42 19.12 6.25
C GLY A 123 7.26 19.06 5.26
N ASP A 124 7.42 19.75 4.14
CA ASP A 124 6.48 19.67 3.03
C ASP A 124 6.57 18.31 2.36
N ILE A 125 5.43 17.76 2.01
CA ILE A 125 5.31 16.46 1.34
C ILE A 125 5.20 16.69 -0.16
N ILE A 126 5.96 15.96 -0.92
CA ILE A 126 5.84 15.91 -2.39
C ILE A 126 5.18 14.58 -2.82
N PRO A 127 4.45 14.56 -3.94
CA PRO A 127 3.82 13.33 -4.45
C PRO A 127 4.78 12.15 -4.60
N ALA A 128 6.02 12.42 -5.03
CA ALA A 128 7.06 11.40 -5.17
C ALA A 128 7.36 10.66 -3.86
N GLU A 129 7.47 11.38 -2.74
CA GLU A 129 7.71 10.81 -1.41
C GLU A 129 6.48 10.07 -0.87
N ALA A 130 5.28 10.61 -1.11
CA ALA A 130 4.03 9.97 -0.72
C ALA A 130 3.86 8.60 -1.40
N ILE A 131 4.17 8.53 -2.69
CA ILE A 131 4.12 7.28 -3.46
C ILE A 131 5.23 6.31 -3.02
N GLU A 132 6.43 6.82 -2.77
CA GLU A 132 7.53 6.01 -2.26
C GLU A 132 7.22 5.44 -0.88
N PHE A 133 6.52 6.20 -0.03
CA PHE A 133 6.01 5.70 1.25
C PHE A 133 5.05 4.51 1.05
N THR A 134 4.11 4.61 0.11
CA THR A 134 3.21 3.49 -0.25
C THR A 134 3.99 2.25 -0.66
N LEU A 135 5.02 2.40 -1.51
CA LEU A 135 5.88 1.30 -1.94
C LEU A 135 6.59 0.62 -0.76
N ARG A 136 7.24 1.40 0.11
CA ARG A 136 7.94 0.86 1.28
C ARG A 136 7.00 0.16 2.24
N HIS A 137 5.83 0.72 2.46
CA HIS A 137 4.81 0.17 3.33
C HIS A 137 4.30 -1.19 2.81
N GLU A 138 4.02 -1.28 1.51
CA GLU A 138 3.58 -2.51 0.88
C GLU A 138 4.66 -3.60 0.94
N TYR A 139 5.94 -3.28 0.63
CA TYR A 139 7.06 -4.22 0.77
C TYR A 139 7.25 -4.70 2.20
N TYR A 140 7.12 -3.79 3.18
CA TYR A 140 7.23 -4.14 4.58
C TYR A 140 6.18 -5.18 5.00
N HIS A 141 4.93 -4.98 4.63
CA HIS A 141 3.85 -5.90 4.96
C HIS A 141 3.83 -7.16 4.10
N LEU A 142 4.28 -7.10 2.86
CA LEU A 142 4.52 -8.29 2.04
C LEU A 142 5.53 -9.22 2.72
N GLY A 143 6.60 -8.67 3.28
CA GLY A 143 7.57 -9.47 4.06
C GLY A 143 6.93 -10.15 5.28
N GLN A 144 6.04 -9.44 5.99
CA GLN A 144 5.29 -10.03 7.12
C GLN A 144 4.32 -11.12 6.66
N LEU A 145 3.63 -10.92 5.54
CA LEU A 145 2.73 -11.92 4.97
C LEU A 145 3.47 -13.20 4.56
N ILE A 146 4.63 -13.08 3.93
CA ILE A 146 5.52 -14.20 3.61
C ILE A 146 5.96 -14.91 4.88
N TYR A 147 6.31 -14.16 5.93
CA TYR A 147 6.74 -14.72 7.21
C TYR A 147 5.60 -15.46 7.93
N ASN A 148 4.39 -14.93 7.89
CA ASN A 148 3.20 -15.62 8.44
C ASN A 148 3.00 -16.98 7.75
N ARG A 149 3.16 -17.05 6.44
CA ARG A 149 3.07 -18.32 5.68
C ARG A 149 4.19 -19.30 6.06
N TRP A 150 5.39 -18.81 6.32
CA TRP A 150 6.48 -19.66 6.82
C TRP A 150 6.15 -20.28 8.18
N LEU A 151 5.57 -19.50 9.10
CA LEU A 151 5.16 -19.99 10.41
C LEU A 151 4.05 -21.08 10.31
N LEU A 152 3.25 -21.04 9.25
CA LEU A 152 2.26 -22.06 8.91
C LEU A 152 2.86 -23.31 8.21
N GLY A 153 4.16 -23.33 7.96
CA GLY A 153 4.89 -24.45 7.35
C GLY A 153 5.02 -24.39 5.83
N TYR A 154 4.60 -23.30 5.19
CA TYR A 154 4.78 -23.10 3.75
C TYR A 154 6.13 -22.45 3.44
N ASN A 155 6.85 -23.01 2.48
CA ASN A 155 8.09 -22.42 2.01
C ASN A 155 7.83 -21.68 0.69
N PRO A 156 7.81 -20.33 0.67
CA PRO A 156 7.48 -19.55 -0.52
C PRO A 156 8.44 -19.76 -1.69
N TYR A 157 9.63 -20.31 -1.43
CA TYR A 157 10.63 -20.62 -2.48
C TYR A 157 10.50 -22.03 -3.07
N LYS A 158 9.52 -22.82 -2.60
CA LYS A 158 9.29 -24.20 -3.05
C LYS A 158 7.86 -24.44 -3.56
N GLU A 159 7.07 -23.40 -3.66
CA GLU A 159 5.68 -23.45 -4.13
C GLU A 159 5.56 -23.01 -5.59
#